data_1a9bbfae4d8781930060544832f6957e
#
_entry.id   1a9bbfae4d8781930060544832f6957e
#
_cell.length_a   1.000
_cell.length_b   1.000
_cell.length_c   1.000
_cell.angle_alpha   90.00
_cell.angle_beta   90.00
_cell.angle_gamma   90.00
#
_symmetry.space_group_name_H-M   'P 1'
#
loop_
_entity.id
_entity.type
_entity.pdbx_description
1 polymer ?
#
loop_
_entity_poly.entity_id
_entity_poly.type
_entity_poly.pdbx_seq_one_letter_code
_entity_poly.pdbx_strand_id
1 'polypeptide(L)'
;MRGLDYYTRTVFEAQAKGEEGALGGGGRYDDLISNLGGKPTPAVGFACGMERIVLHIQKRREIPSPCLQAYVAYIGGEKVRAIELASELRREGISTVASVGEKSLKSQLRRADSFGAKLTIIVGEEIKEGKVILRNMKRGEQGEVEVSELAKVITRMNSFR
;
A
#
# COMPACT_ATOMS: atom_id res chain seq x y z
N MET A 1 12.01 -3.17 -27.08
CA MET A 1 13.25 -3.40 -26.31
C MET A 1 14.35 -3.82 -27.29
N ARG A 2 14.86 -2.85 -28.05
CA ARG A 2 15.96 -3.06 -29.01
C ARG A 2 17.21 -2.49 -28.35
N GLY A 3 18.24 -3.32 -28.13
CA GLY A 3 19.54 -2.83 -27.66
C GLY A 3 20.19 -3.63 -26.55
N LEU A 4 19.83 -4.88 -26.38
CA LEU A 4 20.55 -5.78 -25.49
C LEU A 4 21.26 -6.81 -26.36
N ASP A 5 22.53 -6.57 -26.66
CA ASP A 5 23.35 -7.39 -27.54
C ASP A 5 23.78 -8.74 -26.93
N TYR A 6 23.23 -9.10 -25.75
CA TYR A 6 23.59 -10.33 -25.06
C TYR A 6 22.70 -11.54 -25.40
N TYR A 7 21.63 -11.36 -26.17
CA TYR A 7 20.82 -12.48 -26.63
C TYR A 7 21.54 -13.30 -27.70
N THR A 8 21.56 -14.61 -27.53
CA THR A 8 22.30 -15.51 -28.43
C THR A 8 21.41 -16.23 -29.45
N ARG A 9 20.11 -16.41 -29.18
CA ARG A 9 19.20 -17.16 -30.04
C ARG A 9 17.78 -16.57 -29.99
N THR A 10 16.87 -17.27 -29.30
CA THR A 10 15.45 -16.90 -29.22
C THR A 10 15.27 -15.63 -28.40
N VAL A 11 14.54 -14.69 -28.96
CA VAL A 11 14.08 -13.48 -28.30
C VAL A 11 12.56 -13.42 -28.45
N PHE A 12 11.85 -12.99 -27.43
CA PHE A 12 10.40 -12.82 -27.47
C PHE A 12 9.97 -11.53 -26.77
N GLU A 13 8.84 -11.01 -27.21
CA GLU A 13 8.16 -9.86 -26.59
C GLU A 13 6.71 -10.21 -26.32
N ALA A 14 6.23 -9.82 -25.14
CA ALA A 14 4.82 -9.87 -24.78
C ALA A 14 4.15 -8.55 -25.13
N GLN A 15 3.24 -8.56 -26.08
CA GLN A 15 2.50 -7.39 -26.51
C GLN A 15 1.01 -7.55 -26.16
N ALA A 16 0.36 -6.44 -25.81
CA ALA A 16 -1.07 -6.44 -25.62
C ALA A 16 -1.77 -5.76 -26.81
N LYS A 17 -2.89 -6.31 -27.22
CA LYS A 17 -3.68 -5.77 -28.32
C LYS A 17 -4.15 -4.34 -28.00
N GLY A 18 -3.83 -3.40 -28.90
CA GLY A 18 -4.19 -1.99 -28.74
C GLY A 18 -3.22 -1.16 -27.90
N GLU A 19 -2.06 -1.71 -27.54
CA GLU A 19 -1.01 -0.96 -26.84
C GLU A 19 0.20 -0.73 -27.76
N GLU A 20 0.81 0.45 -27.62
CA GLU A 20 2.10 0.74 -28.26
C GLU A 20 3.25 0.20 -27.42
N GLY A 21 4.01 -0.75 -27.98
CA GLY A 21 5.19 -1.36 -27.36
C GLY A 21 4.89 -2.57 -26.46
N ALA A 22 5.98 -3.26 -26.10
CA ALA A 22 5.91 -4.48 -25.32
C ALA A 22 5.59 -4.22 -23.84
N LEU A 23 4.80 -5.09 -23.23
CA LEU A 23 4.57 -5.15 -21.79
C LEU A 23 5.76 -5.81 -21.06
N GLY A 24 6.48 -6.68 -21.77
CA GLY A 24 7.66 -7.36 -21.29
C GLY A 24 8.37 -8.04 -22.43
N GLY A 25 9.53 -8.58 -22.17
CA GLY A 25 10.29 -9.34 -23.14
C GLY A 25 11.44 -10.09 -22.50
N GLY A 26 11.98 -11.02 -23.25
CA GLY A 26 13.07 -11.84 -22.80
C GLY A 26 13.68 -12.64 -23.91
N GLY A 27 14.59 -13.54 -23.55
CA GLY A 27 15.25 -14.40 -24.50
C GLY A 27 16.31 -15.30 -23.89
N ARG A 28 17.01 -15.98 -24.74
CA ARG A 28 18.12 -16.85 -24.39
C ARG A 28 19.44 -16.07 -24.48
N TYR A 29 20.31 -16.21 -23.49
CA TYR A 29 21.58 -15.50 -23.39
C TYR A 29 22.66 -16.43 -22.82
N ASP A 30 23.23 -17.28 -23.67
CA ASP A 30 24.16 -18.34 -23.26
C ASP A 30 25.53 -17.80 -22.86
N ASP A 31 25.96 -16.66 -23.40
CA ASP A 31 27.30 -16.11 -23.20
C ASP A 31 27.38 -15.06 -22.09
N LEU A 32 26.25 -14.62 -21.55
CA LEU A 32 26.22 -13.51 -20.58
C LEU A 32 27.04 -13.82 -19.32
N ILE A 33 26.90 -15.01 -18.77
CA ILE A 33 27.57 -15.41 -17.52
C ILE A 33 29.09 -15.50 -17.73
N SER A 34 29.52 -16.05 -18.87
CA SER A 34 30.95 -16.10 -19.21
C SER A 34 31.53 -14.73 -19.50
N ASN A 35 30.79 -13.84 -20.15
CA ASN A 35 31.22 -12.46 -20.38
C ASN A 35 31.37 -11.66 -19.09
N LEU A 36 30.67 -12.03 -18.04
CA LEU A 36 30.80 -11.47 -16.69
C LEU A 36 31.87 -12.17 -15.83
N GLY A 37 32.67 -13.08 -16.41
CA GLY A 37 33.75 -13.78 -15.70
C GLY A 37 33.32 -15.07 -15.02
N GLY A 38 32.08 -15.55 -15.23
CA GLY A 38 31.59 -16.82 -14.72
C GLY A 38 31.91 -18.01 -15.66
N LYS A 39 31.50 -19.20 -15.27
CA LYS A 39 31.61 -20.38 -16.13
C LYS A 39 30.58 -20.27 -17.27
N PRO A 40 30.89 -20.80 -18.48
CA PRO A 40 29.92 -20.89 -19.57
C PRO A 40 28.64 -21.62 -19.10
N THR A 41 27.52 -20.89 -19.05
CA THR A 41 26.27 -21.42 -18.53
C THR A 41 25.12 -20.87 -19.38
N PRO A 42 24.44 -21.72 -20.14
CA PRO A 42 23.25 -21.29 -20.89
C PRO A 42 22.17 -20.78 -19.96
N ALA A 43 21.56 -19.66 -20.33
CA ALA A 43 20.53 -19.05 -19.52
C ALA A 43 19.39 -18.46 -20.37
N VAL A 44 18.22 -18.37 -19.75
CA VAL A 44 17.05 -17.68 -20.27
C VAL A 44 16.46 -16.81 -19.19
N GLY A 45 15.83 -15.72 -19.59
CA GLY A 45 15.13 -14.87 -18.64
C GLY A 45 14.19 -13.92 -19.36
N PHE A 46 13.35 -13.28 -18.55
CA PHE A 46 12.48 -12.24 -19.06
C PHE A 46 12.19 -11.19 -17.99
N ALA A 47 11.77 -10.01 -18.41
CA ALA A 47 11.33 -8.93 -17.53
C ALA A 47 10.07 -8.28 -18.08
N CYS A 48 9.23 -7.79 -17.16
CA CYS A 48 8.01 -7.05 -17.50
C CYS A 48 8.07 -5.63 -16.92
N GLY A 49 7.48 -4.68 -17.63
CA GLY A 49 7.21 -3.35 -17.10
C GLY A 49 5.98 -3.38 -16.20
N MET A 50 6.16 -3.35 -14.87
CA MET A 50 5.05 -3.45 -13.92
C MET A 50 4.05 -2.32 -14.13
N GLU A 51 4.52 -1.08 -14.26
CA GLU A 51 3.67 0.09 -14.50
C GLU A 51 2.87 -0.04 -15.81
N ARG A 52 3.50 -0.57 -16.86
CA ARG A 52 2.81 -0.80 -18.15
C ARG A 52 1.70 -1.82 -18.02
N ILE A 53 1.94 -2.89 -17.27
CA ILE A 53 0.94 -3.93 -17.00
C ILE A 53 -0.22 -3.33 -16.19
N VAL A 54 0.06 -2.56 -15.14
CA VAL A 54 -0.96 -1.90 -14.31
C VAL A 54 -1.80 -0.96 -15.16
N LEU A 55 -1.18 -0.08 -15.95
CA LEU A 55 -1.89 0.84 -16.85
C LEU A 55 -2.77 0.10 -17.86
N HIS A 56 -2.29 -1.03 -18.42
CA HIS A 56 -3.06 -1.84 -19.33
C HIS A 56 -4.28 -2.50 -18.65
N ILE A 57 -4.12 -2.98 -17.40
CA ILE A 57 -5.22 -3.55 -16.63
C ILE A 57 -6.26 -2.46 -16.30
N GLN A 58 -5.83 -1.25 -15.93
CA GLN A 58 -6.70 -0.12 -15.62
C GLN A 58 -7.60 0.30 -16.79
N LYS A 59 -7.12 0.16 -18.03
CA LYS A 59 -7.94 0.43 -19.23
C LYS A 59 -9.05 -0.61 -19.45
N ARG A 60 -8.94 -1.80 -18.89
CA ARG A 60 -9.84 -2.93 -19.12
C ARG A 60 -10.80 -3.21 -17.97
N ARG A 61 -10.41 -2.83 -16.76
CA ARG A 61 -11.22 -3.02 -15.56
C ARG A 61 -10.88 -1.95 -14.54
N GLU A 62 -11.87 -1.57 -13.78
CA GLU A 62 -11.67 -0.74 -12.61
C GLU A 62 -10.87 -1.55 -11.56
N ILE A 63 -9.72 -1.00 -11.16
CA ILE A 63 -8.94 -1.57 -10.07
C ILE A 63 -9.48 -0.97 -8.78
N PRO A 64 -9.99 -1.79 -7.85
CA PRO A 64 -10.46 -1.29 -6.58
C PRO A 64 -9.34 -0.51 -5.88
N SER A 65 -9.60 0.75 -5.56
CA SER A 65 -8.68 1.53 -4.73
C SER A 65 -8.58 0.88 -3.35
N PRO A 66 -7.37 0.67 -2.81
CA PRO A 66 -7.25 0.14 -1.46
C PRO A 66 -7.96 1.07 -0.49
N CYS A 67 -8.98 0.56 0.18
CA CYS A 67 -9.75 1.32 1.15
C CYS A 67 -8.97 1.41 2.46
N LEU A 68 -8.57 2.62 2.84
CA LEU A 68 -8.00 2.85 4.17
C LEU A 68 -9.12 2.70 5.21
N GLN A 69 -9.01 1.69 6.05
CA GLN A 69 -10.02 1.41 7.07
C GLN A 69 -9.92 2.37 8.24
N ALA A 70 -8.69 2.68 8.67
CA ALA A 70 -8.44 3.55 9.80
C ALA A 70 -7.24 4.48 9.58
N TYR A 71 -7.34 5.69 10.08
CA TYR A 71 -6.25 6.64 10.19
C TYR A 71 -6.01 6.94 11.67
N VAL A 72 -4.76 6.88 12.13
CA VAL A 72 -4.42 7.19 13.53
C VAL A 72 -3.84 8.59 13.59
N ALA A 73 -4.57 9.50 14.20
CA ALA A 73 -4.15 10.86 14.55
C ALA A 73 -3.72 10.91 16.01
N TYR A 74 -2.98 11.92 16.40
CA TYR A 74 -2.56 12.13 17.79
C TYR A 74 -2.63 13.60 18.22
N ILE A 75 -2.72 13.81 19.52
CA ILE A 75 -2.68 15.12 20.18
C ILE A 75 -1.54 15.12 21.20
N GLY A 76 -0.88 16.24 21.36
CA GLY A 76 0.22 16.37 22.33
C GLY A 76 1.42 15.47 22.00
N GLY A 77 2.01 14.87 23.02
CA GLY A 77 3.19 14.00 22.92
C GLY A 77 2.91 12.56 22.48
N GLU A 78 1.66 12.20 22.18
CA GLU A 78 1.22 10.79 21.99
C GLU A 78 1.57 10.19 20.62
N LYS A 79 2.50 10.81 19.89
CA LYS A 79 2.94 10.37 18.55
C LYS A 79 3.45 8.93 18.54
N VAL A 80 4.30 8.56 19.50
CA VAL A 80 4.89 7.22 19.57
C VAL A 80 3.79 6.19 19.79
N ARG A 81 2.89 6.44 20.71
CA ARG A 81 1.77 5.55 21.03
C ARG A 81 0.81 5.41 19.83
N ALA A 82 0.59 6.49 19.07
CA ALA A 82 -0.21 6.44 17.86
C ALA A 82 0.41 5.53 16.77
N ILE A 83 1.75 5.56 16.62
CA ILE A 83 2.46 4.70 15.67
C ILE A 83 2.42 3.24 16.12
N GLU A 84 2.61 2.96 17.41
CA GLU A 84 2.48 1.62 17.98
C GLU A 84 1.09 1.05 17.75
N LEU A 85 0.06 1.80 18.09
CA LEU A 85 -1.34 1.42 17.90
C LEU A 85 -1.65 1.11 16.42
N ALA A 86 -1.16 1.94 15.51
CA ALA A 86 -1.31 1.67 14.08
C ALA A 86 -0.61 0.38 13.65
N SER A 87 0.52 0.04 14.27
CA SER A 87 1.24 -1.21 14.01
C SER A 87 0.50 -2.42 14.59
N GLU A 88 -0.11 -2.28 15.75
CA GLU A 88 -0.98 -3.29 16.36
C GLU A 88 -2.17 -3.59 15.45
N LEU A 89 -2.88 -2.56 14.99
CA LEU A 89 -4.04 -2.70 14.10
C LEU A 89 -3.67 -3.36 12.75
N ARG A 90 -2.49 -3.06 12.20
CA ARG A 90 -2.02 -3.72 10.97
C ARG A 90 -1.75 -5.21 11.18
N ARG A 91 -1.26 -5.62 12.35
CA ARG A 91 -1.09 -7.06 12.68
C ARG A 91 -2.43 -7.78 12.75
N GLU A 92 -3.49 -7.09 13.13
CA GLU A 92 -4.88 -7.58 13.11
C GLU A 92 -5.53 -7.51 11.70
N GLY A 93 -4.74 -7.18 10.65
CA GLY A 93 -5.22 -7.12 9.27
C GLY A 93 -6.01 -5.86 8.91
N ILE A 94 -6.02 -4.84 9.76
CA ILE A 94 -6.71 -3.57 9.52
C ILE A 94 -5.81 -2.63 8.74
N SER A 95 -6.24 -2.22 7.53
CA SER A 95 -5.53 -1.23 6.72
C SER A 95 -5.49 0.11 7.45
N THR A 96 -4.31 0.47 7.96
CA THR A 96 -4.14 1.61 8.86
C THR A 96 -2.95 2.48 8.48
N VAL A 97 -3.11 3.80 8.52
CA VAL A 97 -2.05 4.80 8.36
C VAL A 97 -1.97 5.63 9.63
N ALA A 98 -0.76 5.80 10.18
CA ALA A 98 -0.52 6.73 11.29
C ALA A 98 -0.10 8.11 10.77
N SER A 99 -0.50 9.15 11.47
CA SER A 99 0.03 10.49 11.26
C SER A 99 1.51 10.53 11.63
N VAL A 100 2.30 11.19 10.79
CA VAL A 100 3.72 11.45 11.03
C VAL A 100 4.01 12.94 10.92
N GLY A 101 4.92 13.44 11.75
CA GLY A 101 5.28 14.86 11.81
C GLY A 101 4.33 15.67 12.68
N GLU A 102 4.83 16.79 13.17
CA GLU A 102 4.11 17.68 14.07
C GLU A 102 3.06 18.48 13.30
N LYS A 103 1.80 18.10 13.44
CA LYS A 103 0.65 18.74 12.76
C LYS A 103 -0.52 18.88 13.70
N SER A 104 -1.27 19.98 13.56
CA SER A 104 -2.52 20.16 14.29
C SER A 104 -3.51 19.04 13.99
N LEU A 105 -4.37 18.69 14.94
CA LEU A 105 -5.41 17.67 14.74
C LEU A 105 -6.26 17.96 13.49
N LYS A 106 -6.61 19.22 13.26
CA LYS A 106 -7.35 19.65 12.05
C LYS A 106 -6.62 19.25 10.77
N SER A 107 -5.30 19.42 10.71
CA SER A 107 -4.48 19.03 9.55
C SER A 107 -4.42 17.50 9.38
N GLN A 108 -4.35 16.77 10.49
CA GLN A 108 -4.35 15.31 10.48
C GLN A 108 -5.69 14.74 10.01
N LEU A 109 -6.82 15.32 10.44
CA LEU A 109 -8.15 14.93 9.99
C LEU A 109 -8.36 15.20 8.49
N ARG A 110 -7.88 16.34 7.97
CA ARG A 110 -7.90 16.61 6.52
C ARG A 110 -7.09 15.58 5.74
N ARG A 111 -5.98 15.13 6.30
CA ARG A 111 -5.17 14.09 5.67
C ARG A 111 -5.85 12.72 5.72
N ALA A 112 -6.52 12.38 6.82
CA ALA A 112 -7.35 11.20 6.91
C ALA A 112 -8.43 11.18 5.80
N ASP A 113 -9.09 12.31 5.60
CA ASP A 113 -10.09 12.49 4.55
C ASP A 113 -9.47 12.34 3.14
N SER A 114 -8.32 12.95 2.88
CA SER A 114 -7.62 12.83 1.59
C SER A 114 -7.17 11.40 1.26
N PHE A 115 -6.94 10.55 2.26
CA PHE A 115 -6.69 9.13 2.11
C PHE A 115 -7.97 8.30 1.97
N GLY A 116 -9.15 8.91 2.07
CA GLY A 116 -10.43 8.21 2.06
C GLY A 116 -10.60 7.29 3.28
N ALA A 117 -10.00 7.63 4.42
CA ALA A 117 -10.13 6.84 5.63
C ALA A 117 -11.59 6.81 6.09
N LYS A 118 -12.12 5.62 6.38
CA LYS A 118 -13.49 5.47 6.91
C LYS A 118 -13.59 5.94 8.35
N LEU A 119 -12.56 5.64 9.14
CA LEU A 119 -12.48 5.92 10.55
C LEU A 119 -11.18 6.65 10.88
N THR A 120 -11.23 7.56 11.86
CA THR A 120 -10.02 8.16 12.44
C THR A 120 -10.00 7.87 13.93
N ILE A 121 -8.89 7.31 14.37
CA ILE A 121 -8.58 7.07 15.77
C ILE A 121 -7.75 8.25 16.24
N ILE A 122 -8.19 8.94 17.26
CA ILE A 122 -7.48 10.09 17.86
C ILE A 122 -6.89 9.61 19.18
N VAL A 123 -5.57 9.65 19.27
CA VAL A 123 -4.81 9.28 20.46
C VAL A 123 -4.48 10.57 21.22
N GLY A 124 -5.06 10.75 22.37
CA GLY A 124 -4.84 11.86 23.28
C GLY A 124 -4.46 11.35 24.66
N GLU A 125 -4.68 12.15 25.69
CA GLU A 125 -4.34 11.78 27.08
C GLU A 125 -5.14 10.57 27.58
N GLU A 126 -6.31 10.30 26.99
CA GLU A 126 -7.20 9.17 27.29
C GLU A 126 -6.50 7.82 27.10
N ILE A 127 -5.43 7.79 26.31
CA ILE A 127 -4.63 6.58 26.09
C ILE A 127 -4.00 6.04 27.38
N LYS A 128 -3.74 6.91 28.37
CA LYS A 128 -3.22 6.53 29.68
C LYS A 128 -4.22 5.69 30.47
N GLU A 129 -5.51 5.84 30.17
CA GLU A 129 -6.61 5.05 30.72
C GLU A 129 -7.00 3.86 29.83
N GLY A 130 -6.22 3.60 28.77
CA GLY A 130 -6.51 2.52 27.81
C GLY A 130 -7.60 2.87 26.80
N LYS A 131 -7.93 4.14 26.60
CA LYS A 131 -8.99 4.60 25.71
C LYS A 131 -8.46 5.45 24.56
N VAL A 132 -9.25 5.52 23.51
CA VAL A 132 -9.04 6.39 22.34
C VAL A 132 -10.36 6.96 21.86
N ILE A 133 -10.32 8.07 21.11
CA ILE A 133 -11.52 8.58 20.46
C ILE A 133 -11.58 7.98 19.03
N LEU A 134 -12.66 7.30 18.72
CA LEU A 134 -12.95 6.77 17.38
C LEU A 134 -13.96 7.71 16.69
N ARG A 135 -13.56 8.24 15.53
CA ARG A 135 -14.38 9.14 14.71
C ARG A 135 -14.76 8.49 13.39
N ASN A 136 -16.05 8.47 13.08
CA ASN A 136 -16.56 8.12 11.77
C ASN A 136 -16.41 9.33 10.83
N MET A 137 -15.61 9.20 9.78
CA MET A 137 -15.28 10.31 8.89
C MET A 137 -16.49 10.76 8.04
N LYS A 138 -17.36 9.82 7.66
CA LYS A 138 -18.54 10.12 6.84
C LYS A 138 -19.65 10.80 7.64
N ARG A 139 -19.91 10.34 8.88
CA ARG A 139 -20.98 10.86 9.74
C ARG A 139 -20.55 12.01 10.63
N GLY A 140 -19.24 12.15 10.88
CA GLY A 140 -18.68 13.12 11.80
C GLY A 140 -18.89 12.77 13.28
N GLU A 141 -19.57 11.66 13.58
CA GLU A 141 -19.81 11.14 14.92
C GLU A 141 -18.50 10.61 15.54
N GLN A 142 -18.31 10.82 16.82
CA GLN A 142 -17.14 10.33 17.54
C GLN A 142 -17.52 9.88 18.95
N GLY A 143 -16.76 8.95 19.49
CA GLY A 143 -16.95 8.44 20.85
C GLY A 143 -15.69 7.75 21.36
N GLU A 144 -15.63 7.54 22.68
CA GLU A 144 -14.55 6.78 23.30
C GLU A 144 -14.70 5.29 23.05
N VAL A 145 -13.56 4.63 22.85
CA VAL A 145 -13.46 3.17 22.67
C VAL A 145 -12.25 2.67 23.43
N GLU A 146 -12.40 1.54 24.12
CA GLU A 146 -11.29 0.83 24.75
C GLU A 146 -10.31 0.32 23.67
N VAL A 147 -9.02 0.50 23.88
CA VAL A 147 -7.98 0.04 22.93
C VAL A 147 -8.08 -1.47 22.71
N SER A 148 -8.39 -2.25 23.76
CA SER A 148 -8.58 -3.70 23.69
C SER A 148 -9.70 -4.16 22.77
N GLU A 149 -10.73 -3.35 22.55
CA GLU A 149 -11.89 -3.65 21.72
C GLU A 149 -11.82 -2.98 20.34
N LEU A 150 -10.84 -2.11 20.14
CA LEU A 150 -10.76 -1.23 18.96
C LEU A 150 -10.75 -2.00 17.64
N ALA A 151 -9.96 -3.06 17.53
CA ALA A 151 -9.88 -3.87 16.30
C ALA A 151 -11.23 -4.53 15.96
N LYS A 152 -11.93 -5.06 16.97
CA LYS A 152 -13.27 -5.67 16.79
C LYS A 152 -14.29 -4.62 16.35
N VAL A 153 -14.27 -3.43 16.97
CA VAL A 153 -15.18 -2.32 16.63
C VAL A 153 -14.95 -1.89 15.19
N ILE A 154 -13.69 -1.66 14.77
CA ILE A 154 -13.34 -1.27 13.40
C ILE A 154 -13.79 -2.32 12.39
N THR A 155 -13.52 -3.60 12.65
CA THR A 155 -13.91 -4.70 11.76
C THR A 155 -15.44 -4.76 11.60
N ARG A 156 -16.18 -4.64 12.69
CA ARG A 156 -17.65 -4.63 12.68
C ARG A 156 -18.18 -3.44 11.90
N MET A 157 -17.66 -2.23 12.12
CA MET A 157 -18.09 -1.02 11.39
C MET A 157 -17.76 -1.07 9.90
N ASN A 158 -16.73 -1.81 9.50
CA ASN A 158 -16.36 -1.98 8.09
C ASN A 158 -17.14 -3.10 7.37
N SER A 159 -17.77 -4.01 8.10
CA SER A 159 -18.57 -5.12 7.55
C SER A 159 -19.98 -4.69 7.10
N PHE A 160 -20.44 -3.55 7.55
CA PHE A 160 -21.71 -2.96 7.05
C PHE A 160 -21.39 -2.11 5.79
N ARG A 161 -21.47 -2.74 4.62
CA ARG A 161 -21.45 -2.10 3.29
C ARG A 161 -22.83 -1.62 2.90
#